data_0c25355ad3144f1312edd6f8013de644
#
_entry.id   0c25355ad3144f1312edd6f8013de644
#
_cell.length_a   1.000
_cell.length_b   1.000
_cell.length_c   1.000
_cell.angle_alpha   90.00
_cell.angle_beta   90.00
_cell.angle_gamma   90.00
#
_symmetry.space_group_name_H-M   'P 1'
#
loop_
_entity.id
_entity.type
_entity.pdbx_description
1 polymer ?
#
loop_
_entity_poly.entity_id
_entity_poly.type
_entity_poly.pdbx_seq_one_letter_code
_entity_poly.pdbx_strand_id
1 'polypeptide(L)'
;MECNLWVNCNLNVKDDITAFATYHSSDINLKTNINTLTNCYDIVNDLNPVGFKWIKNNKENVGFIAQEVEQVIPSIVSDNDEYKAIAETKIIAYLVGAIQELDKELKELEEE
;
A
#
# COMPACT_ATOMS: atom_id res chain seq x y z
N MET A 1 -25.39 18.94 12.95
CA MET A 1 -24.13 19.52 13.44
C MET A 1 -22.96 18.86 12.73
N GLU A 2 -22.10 19.64 12.13
CA GLU A 2 -20.87 19.11 11.53
C GLU A 2 -19.72 19.31 12.49
N CYS A 3 -18.92 18.25 12.67
CA CYS A 3 -17.73 18.28 13.50
C CYS A 3 -16.55 17.82 12.65
N ASN A 4 -15.64 18.73 12.34
CA ASN A 4 -14.45 18.43 11.57
C ASN A 4 -13.21 18.79 12.37
N LEU A 5 -12.21 17.93 12.28
CA LEU A 5 -10.87 18.24 12.77
C LEU A 5 -9.97 18.47 11.56
N TRP A 6 -9.39 19.66 11.46
CA TRP A 6 -8.49 20.02 10.36
C TRP A 6 -7.05 19.96 10.84
N VAL A 7 -6.24 19.12 10.21
CA VAL A 7 -4.82 19.00 10.51
C VAL A 7 -4.05 19.42 9.25
N ASN A 8 -3.31 20.52 9.34
CA ASN A 8 -2.59 21.09 8.20
C ASN A 8 -1.23 20.45 7.98
N CYS A 9 -0.80 19.59 8.89
CA CYS A 9 0.46 18.85 8.82
C CYS A 9 0.16 17.36 8.93
N ASN A 10 1.16 16.58 9.31
CA ASN A 10 0.99 15.15 9.48
C ASN A 10 0.35 14.82 10.82
N LEU A 11 -0.46 13.77 10.83
CA LEU A 11 -1.03 13.20 12.04
C LEU A 11 -0.41 11.84 12.26
N ASN A 12 0.25 11.64 13.40
CA ASN A 12 0.84 10.35 13.78
C ASN A 12 0.05 9.75 14.93
N VAL A 13 -0.46 8.56 14.75
CA VAL A 13 -1.21 7.83 15.76
C VAL A 13 -0.41 6.58 16.12
N LYS A 14 -0.08 6.40 17.39
CA LYS A 14 0.79 5.30 17.86
C LYS A 14 0.06 4.00 18.07
N ASP A 15 -1.27 4.02 18.07
CA ASP A 15 -2.08 2.83 18.26
C ASP A 15 -3.12 2.76 17.13
N ASP A 16 -4.25 2.14 17.35
CA ASP A 16 -5.25 1.91 16.33
C ASP A 16 -6.05 3.16 15.98
N ILE A 17 -6.50 3.22 14.73
CA ILE A 17 -7.49 4.18 14.26
C ILE A 17 -8.74 3.40 13.88
N THR A 18 -9.89 3.76 14.48
CA THR A 18 -11.17 3.17 14.14
C THR A 18 -12.05 4.22 13.49
N ALA A 19 -12.54 3.92 12.29
CA ALA A 19 -13.40 4.83 11.53
C ALA A 19 -14.39 4.03 10.70
N PHE A 20 -15.55 4.61 10.42
CA PHE A 20 -16.50 3.97 9.48
C PHE A 20 -15.90 3.95 8.06
N ALA A 21 -15.19 5.00 7.67
CA ALA A 21 -14.57 5.08 6.35
C ALA A 21 -13.39 6.04 6.38
N THR A 22 -12.44 5.83 5.47
CA THR A 22 -11.34 6.76 5.23
C THR A 22 -11.32 7.11 3.75
N TYR A 23 -11.09 8.40 3.46
CA TYR A 23 -11.00 8.91 2.09
C TYR A 23 -9.60 9.46 1.87
N HIS A 24 -8.95 9.02 0.82
CA HIS A 24 -7.60 9.50 0.47
C HIS A 24 -7.71 10.45 -0.72
N SER A 25 -7.13 11.64 -0.59
CA SER A 25 -7.12 12.61 -1.68
C SER A 25 -6.45 12.02 -2.93
N SER A 26 -7.15 12.07 -4.07
CA SER A 26 -6.66 11.46 -5.30
C SER A 26 -7.13 12.19 -6.55
N ASP A 27 -7.49 13.46 -6.41
CA ASP A 27 -7.94 14.27 -7.52
C ASP A 27 -6.80 14.47 -8.54
N ILE A 28 -7.14 14.42 -9.84
CA ILE A 28 -6.15 14.57 -10.90
C ILE A 28 -5.40 15.91 -10.82
N ASN A 29 -6.07 16.94 -10.28
CA ASN A 29 -5.46 18.26 -10.15
C ASN A 29 -4.36 18.35 -9.11
N LEU A 30 -4.22 17.31 -8.28
CA LEU A 30 -3.14 17.20 -7.28
C LEU A 30 -1.93 16.44 -7.77
N LYS A 31 -1.97 15.92 -9.00
CA LYS A 31 -0.99 14.98 -9.50
C LYS A 31 -0.32 15.47 -10.78
N THR A 32 0.89 15.03 -11.01
CA THR A 32 1.65 15.33 -12.22
C THR A 32 2.43 14.08 -12.65
N ASN A 33 2.91 14.09 -13.88
CA ASN A 33 3.71 12.98 -14.44
C ASN A 33 3.02 11.62 -14.29
N ILE A 34 1.72 11.61 -14.59
CA ILE A 34 0.89 10.41 -14.46
C ILE A 34 1.25 9.42 -15.55
N ASN A 35 1.56 8.19 -15.16
CA ASN A 35 1.87 7.11 -16.10
C ASN A 35 1.32 5.79 -15.58
N THR A 36 0.94 4.92 -16.49
CA THR A 36 0.45 3.58 -16.14
C THR A 36 1.61 2.75 -15.58
N LEU A 37 1.35 2.04 -14.47
CA LEU A 37 2.33 1.12 -13.90
C LEU A 37 2.53 -0.08 -14.82
N THR A 38 3.76 -0.58 -14.90
CA THR A 38 4.14 -1.75 -15.68
C THR A 38 4.89 -2.73 -14.80
N ASN A 39 5.02 -3.99 -15.26
CA ASN A 39 5.70 -5.06 -14.52
C ASN A 39 5.11 -5.32 -13.13
N CYS A 40 3.81 -5.09 -12.99
CA CYS A 40 3.15 -5.21 -11.70
C CYS A 40 3.17 -6.63 -11.17
N TYR A 41 3.01 -7.63 -12.05
CA TYR A 41 3.07 -9.04 -11.63
C TYR A 41 4.43 -9.37 -11.02
N ASP A 42 5.51 -8.99 -11.66
CA ASP A 42 6.86 -9.27 -11.17
C ASP A 42 7.12 -8.57 -9.83
N ILE A 43 6.68 -7.32 -9.70
CA ILE A 43 6.82 -6.54 -8.48
C ILE A 43 6.06 -7.20 -7.33
N VAL A 44 4.80 -7.57 -7.55
CA VAL A 44 3.97 -8.22 -6.53
C VAL A 44 4.56 -9.56 -6.12
N ASN A 45 5.12 -10.29 -7.08
CA ASN A 45 5.71 -11.60 -6.82
C ASN A 45 6.97 -11.53 -5.95
N ASP A 46 7.62 -10.37 -5.91
CA ASP A 46 8.79 -10.14 -5.05
C ASP A 46 8.41 -9.69 -3.65
N LEU A 47 7.13 -9.40 -3.40
CA LEU A 47 6.65 -9.07 -2.05
C LEU A 47 6.41 -10.34 -1.24
N ASN A 48 6.60 -10.23 0.06
CA ASN A 48 6.45 -11.36 0.98
C ASN A 48 5.37 -11.06 2.03
N PRO A 49 4.14 -11.53 1.83
CA PRO A 49 3.09 -11.35 2.85
C PRO A 49 3.39 -12.26 4.04
N VAL A 50 3.29 -11.71 5.25
CA VAL A 50 3.65 -12.43 6.47
C VAL A 50 2.56 -12.32 7.53
N GLY A 51 2.46 -13.35 8.36
CA GLY A 51 1.75 -13.26 9.62
C GLY A 51 2.76 -12.96 10.72
N PHE A 52 2.37 -12.18 11.70
CA PHE A 52 3.27 -11.80 12.78
C PHE A 52 2.48 -11.48 14.05
N LYS A 53 3.21 -11.22 15.13
CA LYS A 53 2.65 -10.72 16.37
C LYS A 53 3.33 -9.43 16.73
N TRP A 54 2.54 -8.46 17.21
CA TRP A 54 3.11 -7.23 17.74
C TRP A 54 3.84 -7.51 19.04
N ILE A 55 5.08 -7.05 19.16
CA ILE A 55 5.85 -7.19 20.41
C ILE A 55 5.12 -6.50 21.57
N LYS A 56 4.51 -5.36 21.30
CA LYS A 56 3.84 -4.52 22.29
C LYS A 56 2.76 -5.28 23.09
N ASN A 57 1.95 -6.10 22.41
CA ASN A 57 0.77 -6.70 23.03
C ASN A 57 0.54 -8.16 22.65
N ASN A 58 1.46 -8.75 21.90
CA ASN A 58 1.39 -10.14 21.46
C ASN A 58 0.15 -10.48 20.62
N LYS A 59 -0.51 -9.48 20.02
CA LYS A 59 -1.65 -9.69 19.13
C LYS A 59 -1.19 -10.11 17.75
N GLU A 60 -1.88 -11.09 17.19
CA GLU A 60 -1.60 -11.56 15.83
C GLU A 60 -2.09 -10.58 14.79
N ASN A 61 -1.33 -10.46 13.69
CA ASN A 61 -1.68 -9.62 12.57
C ASN A 61 -1.07 -10.19 11.29
N VAL A 62 -1.41 -9.62 10.17
CA VAL A 62 -0.84 -9.96 8.87
C VAL A 62 -0.44 -8.68 8.15
N GLY A 63 0.53 -8.79 7.28
CA GLY A 63 1.00 -7.64 6.50
C GLY A 63 2.36 -7.90 5.88
N PHE A 64 3.21 -6.90 5.94
CA PHE A 64 4.53 -6.92 5.29
C PHE A 64 5.58 -6.37 6.25
N ILE A 65 6.83 -6.72 5.99
CA ILE A 65 7.98 -6.18 6.71
C ILE A 65 8.49 -4.96 5.91
N ALA A 66 8.56 -3.80 6.56
CA ALA A 66 8.93 -2.55 5.89
C ALA A 66 10.29 -2.65 5.18
N GLN A 67 11.28 -3.28 5.82
CA GLN A 67 12.60 -3.45 5.25
C GLN A 67 12.60 -4.30 3.98
N GLU A 68 11.71 -5.30 3.91
CA GLU A 68 11.56 -6.13 2.71
C GLU A 68 10.88 -5.38 1.59
N VAL A 69 9.80 -4.67 1.92
CA VAL A 69 9.07 -3.85 0.93
C VAL A 69 9.98 -2.77 0.35
N GLU A 70 10.85 -2.19 1.17
CA GLU A 70 11.79 -1.15 0.72
C GLU A 70 12.71 -1.63 -0.41
N GLN A 71 13.07 -2.90 -0.41
CA GLN A 71 13.89 -3.49 -1.47
C GLN A 71 13.16 -3.61 -2.80
N VAL A 72 11.83 -3.64 -2.77
CA VAL A 72 10.99 -3.84 -3.96
C VAL A 72 10.36 -2.53 -4.41
N ILE A 73 9.73 -1.80 -3.49
CA ILE A 73 9.03 -0.53 -3.77
C ILE A 73 9.45 0.50 -2.72
N PRO A 74 10.65 1.08 -2.84
CA PRO A 74 11.13 2.02 -1.81
C PRO A 74 10.24 3.25 -1.64
N SER A 75 9.50 3.65 -2.68
CA SER A 75 8.69 4.87 -2.63
C SER A 75 7.50 4.80 -1.67
N ILE A 76 7.10 3.61 -1.24
CA ILE A 76 5.96 3.46 -0.33
C ILE A 76 6.39 3.22 1.12
N VAL A 77 7.69 3.27 1.39
CA VAL A 77 8.25 3.08 2.72
C VAL A 77 8.75 4.41 3.26
N SER A 78 8.33 4.76 4.47
CA SER A 78 8.74 5.97 5.16
C SER A 78 9.77 5.63 6.23
N ASP A 79 10.82 6.43 6.31
CA ASP A 79 11.90 6.28 7.28
C ASP A 79 12.10 7.58 8.08
N ASN A 80 11.02 8.32 8.28
CA ASN A 80 11.07 9.65 8.92
C ASN A 80 10.87 9.60 10.43
N ASP A 81 10.69 8.42 11.00
CA ASP A 81 10.43 8.24 12.42
C ASP A 81 11.39 7.17 12.96
N GLU A 82 11.24 6.83 14.24
CA GLU A 82 12.06 5.80 14.90
C GLU A 82 11.98 4.46 14.17
N TYR A 83 10.79 4.09 13.70
CA TYR A 83 10.55 2.86 12.97
C TYR A 83 10.07 3.15 11.56
N LYS A 84 10.45 2.30 10.60
CA LYS A 84 9.97 2.39 9.22
C LYS A 84 8.48 2.07 9.15
N ALA A 85 7.78 2.74 8.24
CA ALA A 85 6.35 2.56 8.02
C ALA A 85 6.08 2.34 6.54
N ILE A 86 4.99 1.63 6.24
CA ILE A 86 4.58 1.31 4.88
C ILE A 86 3.24 1.96 4.59
N ALA A 87 3.11 2.60 3.42
CA ALA A 87 1.82 3.02 2.90
C ALA A 87 1.18 1.82 2.18
N GLU A 88 0.62 0.87 2.94
CA GLU A 88 0.14 -0.41 2.42
C GLU A 88 -0.96 -0.28 1.37
N THR A 89 -1.79 0.76 1.46
CA THR A 89 -2.85 0.98 0.47
C THR A 89 -2.30 1.20 -0.94
N LYS A 90 -1.07 1.67 -1.06
CA LYS A 90 -0.43 1.89 -2.37
C LYS A 90 -0.08 0.58 -3.07
N ILE A 91 0.01 -0.52 -2.33
CA ILE A 91 0.23 -1.86 -2.90
C ILE A 91 -0.97 -2.28 -3.74
N ILE A 92 -2.16 -1.77 -3.42
CA ILE A 92 -3.39 -2.09 -4.17
C ILE A 92 -3.24 -1.77 -5.66
N ALA A 93 -2.61 -0.65 -6.00
CA ALA A 93 -2.40 -0.27 -7.40
C ALA A 93 -1.56 -1.34 -8.14
N TYR A 94 -0.54 -1.86 -7.49
CA TYR A 94 0.29 -2.93 -8.08
C TYR A 94 -0.48 -4.24 -8.20
N LEU A 95 -1.35 -4.53 -7.22
CA LEU A 95 -2.20 -5.73 -7.28
C LEU A 95 -3.19 -5.65 -8.45
N VAL A 96 -3.81 -4.47 -8.64
CA VAL A 96 -4.72 -4.26 -9.79
C VAL A 96 -3.96 -4.48 -11.10
N GLY A 97 -2.78 -3.88 -11.23
CA GLY A 97 -1.95 -4.06 -12.43
C GLY A 97 -1.55 -5.50 -12.66
N ALA A 98 -1.18 -6.21 -11.58
CA ALA A 98 -0.78 -7.62 -11.67
C ALA A 98 -1.93 -8.50 -12.13
N ILE A 99 -3.14 -8.27 -11.62
CA ILE A 99 -4.34 -9.02 -12.04
C ILE A 99 -4.62 -8.78 -13.52
N GLN A 100 -4.53 -7.52 -13.96
CA GLN A 100 -4.77 -7.18 -15.36
C GLN A 100 -3.74 -7.83 -16.29
N GLU A 101 -2.48 -7.88 -15.88
CA GLU A 101 -1.42 -8.54 -16.65
C GLU A 101 -1.67 -10.05 -16.74
N LEU A 102 -2.07 -10.70 -15.64
CA LEU A 102 -2.41 -12.11 -15.62
C LEU A 102 -3.62 -12.42 -16.50
N ASP A 103 -4.65 -11.60 -16.44
CA ASP A 103 -5.85 -11.75 -17.24
C ASP A 103 -5.52 -11.71 -18.72
N LYS A 104 -4.66 -10.80 -19.12
CA LYS A 104 -4.20 -10.65 -20.50
C LYS A 104 -3.45 -11.91 -20.95
N GLU A 105 -2.53 -12.41 -20.13
CA GLU A 105 -1.79 -13.65 -20.46
C GLU A 105 -2.70 -14.86 -20.59
N LEU A 106 -3.69 -14.98 -19.70
CA LEU A 106 -4.66 -16.08 -19.77
C LEU A 106 -5.44 -16.04 -21.07
N LYS A 107 -5.90 -14.86 -21.49
CA LYS A 107 -6.63 -14.69 -22.74
C LYS A 107 -5.76 -15.03 -23.95
N GLU A 108 -4.49 -14.65 -23.94
CA GLU A 108 -3.56 -14.97 -25.00
C GLU A 108 -3.33 -16.48 -25.10
N LEU A 109 -3.25 -17.18 -23.96
CA LEU A 109 -3.10 -18.64 -23.95
C LEU A 109 -4.35 -19.34 -24.45
N GLU A 110 -5.55 -18.81 -24.15
CA GLU A 110 -6.82 -19.39 -24.62
C GLU A 110 -6.99 -19.26 -26.13
N GLU A 111 -6.34 -18.29 -26.76
CA GLU A 111 -6.41 -18.05 -28.20
C GLU A 111 -5.49 -18.99 -29.00
N GLU A 112 -4.58 -19.71 -28.34
CA GLU A 112 -3.68 -20.65 -29.01
C GLU A 112 -4.37 -21.98 -29.39
#